data_407373f5432614ba0afcd39aa75ad8d6
#
_entry.id   407373f5432614ba0afcd39aa75ad8d6
#
_cell.length_a   1.000
_cell.length_b   1.000
_cell.length_c   1.000
_cell.angle_alpha   90.00
_cell.angle_beta   90.00
_cell.angle_gamma   90.00
#
_symmetry.space_group_name_H-M   'P 1'
#
loop_
_entity.id
_entity.type
_entity.pdbx_description
1 polymer ?
#
loop_
_entity_poly.entity_id
_entity_poly.type
_entity_poly.pdbx_seq_one_letter_code
_entity_poly.pdbx_strand_id
1 'polypeptide(L)'
;MYQKYTVKIPETETGITKKTIKGTTYVYYTYGRTYISEKKYSQGKDTSIGKVDPGDDTMMYPNANFLRFFPDSIPEKDKPPERSGCLRIGTFVVIRKILQEYKLDQTIGALIGRDSGLFLDLAAYTLVTEGNVAQYYPEYAFNHPLFTEGMHVYSDSKVCDFLKGITPDQIIVFQNTWNEKQDHREKIYISYDSTNKNCQAGDLECVEFGHPKQDNGKPVFNYSVAYNNTNSVPLFYEEYPGSITDVSQLQIMLEKAKGYGYHEVGFILDRGYFSRENIRYMDKNGFDFIIMMKGMKTLVHEIVTANKGKFEDDYSKNIRGYKVYGMTVHQKLFPSDEKDRYFHIYYSDSKKASEKGELTGKIARLAKYFRKHQNQAIHFDRALEHYFDLIYWHEGQKDEKFMYAREKTDVINGEISFCGYFVIITSSEMTASKALELYKNRDVSEKLFRADKSFLGNRTMRAHMNETEDARIFVEFVALIVRNRIYHQLIEQEKKNDKKENYMTVPAAIRELEKIEIIQQPDHRYRLNYAVTATQKEILKAFGINEINIKKWANEISDKLSEKMKEAV
;
A
#
# COMPACT_ATOMS: atom_id res chain seq x y z
N MET A 1 8.99 40.50 16.84
CA MET A 1 10.37 40.07 16.57
C MET A 1 10.83 40.73 15.28
N TYR A 2 12.10 41.16 15.15
CA TYR A 2 12.65 41.78 13.95
C TYR A 2 13.24 40.70 13.04
N GLN A 3 13.12 40.91 11.70
CA GLN A 3 13.70 40.03 10.71
C GLN A 3 15.24 40.13 10.71
N LYS A 4 15.92 39.13 10.15
CA LYS A 4 17.38 39.13 10.07
C LYS A 4 17.96 39.87 8.85
N TYR A 5 17.11 40.27 7.89
CA TYR A 5 17.49 41.03 6.72
C TYR A 5 17.09 42.51 6.89
N THR A 6 17.76 43.38 6.20
CA THR A 6 17.48 44.81 6.18
C THR A 6 16.64 45.17 4.94
N VAL A 7 15.80 46.18 5.09
CA VAL A 7 15.06 46.82 4.00
C VAL A 7 15.27 48.33 4.07
N LYS A 8 15.12 48.99 2.93
CA LYS A 8 15.15 50.46 2.89
C LYS A 8 13.98 51.02 3.72
N ILE A 9 14.23 52.01 4.54
CA ILE A 9 13.16 52.67 5.29
C ILE A 9 12.23 53.35 4.26
N PRO A 10 10.92 53.12 4.31
CA PRO A 10 9.99 53.63 3.31
C PRO A 10 10.03 55.16 3.23
N GLU A 11 10.20 55.68 2.02
CA GLU A 11 10.10 57.12 1.73
C GLU A 11 8.64 57.44 1.44
N THR A 12 7.84 57.72 2.47
CA THR A 12 6.47 58.18 2.32
C THR A 12 6.43 59.67 2.65
N GLU A 13 5.64 60.45 1.91
CA GLU A 13 5.51 61.91 2.12
C GLU A 13 5.02 62.27 3.53
N THR A 14 4.31 61.32 4.19
CA THR A 14 3.84 61.51 5.58
C THR A 14 3.79 60.16 6.31
N GLY A 15 4.03 60.17 7.60
CA GLY A 15 3.73 59.03 8.48
C GLY A 15 4.90 58.21 8.99
N ILE A 16 6.14 58.39 8.49
CA ILE A 16 7.31 57.70 9.01
C ILE A 16 8.02 58.57 10.03
N THR A 17 8.31 58.02 11.22
CA THR A 17 9.03 58.71 12.29
C THR A 17 10.09 57.76 12.91
N LYS A 18 11.26 58.29 13.25
CA LYS A 18 12.30 57.58 13.97
C LYS A 18 12.29 57.99 15.45
N LYS A 19 12.31 57.03 16.38
CA LYS A 19 12.37 57.28 17.83
C LYS A 19 13.49 56.46 18.45
N THR A 20 14.41 57.12 19.15
CA THR A 20 15.51 56.44 19.84
C THR A 20 15.11 56.14 21.28
N ILE A 21 15.17 54.85 21.67
CA ILE A 21 14.84 54.37 23.00
C ILE A 21 16.04 53.53 23.49
N LYS A 22 16.61 53.91 24.59
CA LYS A 22 17.77 53.22 25.20
C LYS A 22 18.89 52.89 24.20
N GLY A 23 19.27 53.86 23.37
CA GLY A 23 20.37 53.75 22.39
C GLY A 23 20.00 52.99 21.10
N THR A 24 18.78 52.53 20.94
CA THR A 24 18.29 51.84 19.72
C THR A 24 17.26 52.72 19.04
N THR A 25 17.41 52.96 17.74
CA THR A 25 16.47 53.75 16.94
C THR A 25 15.44 52.84 16.28
N TYR A 26 14.18 53.11 16.55
CA TYR A 26 13.03 52.39 15.98
C TYR A 26 12.32 53.26 14.95
N VAL A 27 11.80 52.62 13.91
CA VAL A 27 11.00 53.25 12.87
C VAL A 27 9.53 52.99 13.16
N TYR A 28 8.74 54.04 13.18
CA TYR A 28 7.28 54.00 13.38
C TYR A 28 6.57 54.47 12.15
N TYR A 29 5.41 53.84 11.89
CA TYR A 29 4.47 54.25 10.81
C TYR A 29 3.13 54.66 11.39
N THR A 30 2.66 55.82 10.99
CA THR A 30 1.34 56.37 11.34
C THR A 30 0.32 55.90 10.27
N TYR A 31 -0.46 54.90 10.58
CA TYR A 31 -1.38 54.24 9.65
C TYR A 31 -2.82 54.79 9.69
N GLY A 32 -3.09 55.72 10.52
CA GLY A 32 -4.41 56.36 10.64
C GLY A 32 -4.42 57.46 11.69
N ARG A 33 -5.52 58.23 11.71
CA ARG A 33 -5.72 59.27 12.74
C ARG A 33 -7.13 59.10 13.32
N THR A 34 -7.26 59.34 14.64
CA THR A 34 -8.53 59.36 15.35
C THR A 34 -8.75 60.75 15.91
N TYR A 35 -9.88 61.41 15.57
CA TYR A 35 -10.22 62.71 16.12
C TYR A 35 -10.72 62.53 17.55
N ILE A 36 -10.09 63.23 18.48
CA ILE A 36 -10.50 63.25 19.89
C ILE A 36 -11.27 64.53 20.13
N SER A 37 -12.60 64.41 20.20
CA SER A 37 -13.51 65.55 20.32
C SER A 37 -13.27 66.42 21.56
N GLU A 38 -12.92 65.80 22.67
CA GLU A 38 -12.65 66.47 23.95
C GLU A 38 -11.42 67.36 23.90
N LYS A 39 -10.42 67.00 23.09
CA LYS A 39 -9.15 67.74 23.00
C LYS A 39 -9.01 68.54 21.71
N LYS A 40 -10.02 68.50 20.83
CA LYS A 40 -10.10 69.19 19.54
C LYS A 40 -8.88 68.97 18.63
N TYR A 41 -8.24 67.81 18.69
CA TYR A 41 -7.16 67.45 17.77
C TYR A 41 -7.26 65.98 17.30
N SER A 42 -6.55 65.68 16.19
CA SER A 42 -6.44 64.35 15.68
C SER A 42 -5.19 63.67 16.16
N GLN A 43 -5.29 62.54 16.87
CA GLN A 43 -4.17 61.75 17.32
C GLN A 43 -3.84 60.67 16.27
N GLY A 44 -2.55 60.58 15.91
CA GLY A 44 -2.04 59.53 15.02
C GLY A 44 -2.05 58.15 15.70
N LYS A 45 -2.37 57.12 14.93
CA LYS A 45 -2.22 55.72 15.33
C LYS A 45 -0.86 55.22 14.82
N ASP A 46 0.14 55.22 15.70
CA ASP A 46 1.51 54.83 15.35
C ASP A 46 1.74 53.33 15.68
N THR A 47 2.48 52.63 14.84
CA THR A 47 3.00 51.31 15.14
C THR A 47 4.47 51.21 14.75
N SER A 48 5.27 50.48 15.55
CA SER A 48 6.66 50.24 15.17
C SER A 48 6.70 49.24 14.00
N ILE A 49 7.44 49.58 12.95
CA ILE A 49 7.61 48.78 11.73
C ILE A 49 9.01 48.21 11.59
N GLY A 50 10.03 48.76 12.30
CA GLY A 50 11.38 48.28 12.17
C GLY A 50 12.30 48.86 13.23
N LYS A 51 13.55 48.41 13.20
CA LYS A 51 14.70 48.90 13.98
C LYS A 51 15.78 49.31 12.98
N VAL A 52 16.24 50.57 13.06
CA VAL A 52 17.29 51.09 12.17
C VAL A 52 18.56 50.26 12.28
N ASP A 53 19.20 50.00 11.15
CA ASP A 53 20.49 49.33 11.10
C ASP A 53 21.58 50.25 11.69
N PRO A 54 22.37 49.80 12.68
CA PRO A 54 23.45 50.61 13.24
C PRO A 54 24.52 50.99 12.21
N GLY A 55 24.67 50.24 11.13
CA GLY A 55 25.66 50.49 10.07
C GLY A 55 25.16 51.37 8.93
N ASP A 56 23.84 51.52 8.77
CA ASP A 56 23.22 52.31 7.69
C ASP A 56 21.87 52.87 8.16
N ASP A 57 21.83 54.19 8.35
CA ASP A 57 20.63 54.86 8.86
C ASP A 57 19.48 54.98 7.85
N THR A 58 19.71 54.61 6.60
CA THR A 58 18.68 54.47 5.53
C THR A 58 18.02 53.11 5.53
N MET A 59 18.61 52.13 6.21
CA MET A 59 18.15 50.75 6.27
C MET A 59 17.58 50.41 7.65
N MET A 60 16.68 49.45 7.70
CA MET A 60 16.13 48.93 8.96
C MET A 60 15.87 47.43 8.92
N TYR A 61 15.95 46.78 10.08
CA TYR A 61 15.46 45.42 10.30
C TYR A 61 13.94 45.46 10.47
N PRO A 62 13.13 44.97 9.51
CA PRO A 62 11.69 45.07 9.57
C PRO A 62 11.11 44.13 10.61
N ASN A 63 9.88 44.41 11.05
CA ASN A 63 9.07 43.49 11.87
C ASN A 63 7.77 43.07 11.16
N ALA A 64 6.92 42.31 11.85
CA ALA A 64 5.66 41.84 11.30
C ALA A 64 4.70 42.98 10.86
N ASN A 65 4.76 44.14 11.49
CA ASN A 65 3.95 45.29 11.08
C ASN A 65 4.43 45.87 9.74
N PHE A 66 5.76 45.92 9.50
CA PHE A 66 6.29 46.31 8.20
C PHE A 66 5.76 45.41 7.08
N LEU A 67 5.82 44.08 7.26
CA LEU A 67 5.31 43.10 6.27
C LEU A 67 3.83 43.27 5.97
N ARG A 68 3.06 43.78 6.95
CA ARG A 68 1.64 44.06 6.80
C ARG A 68 1.35 45.33 6.00
N PHE A 69 2.09 46.40 6.23
CA PHE A 69 1.83 47.70 5.67
C PHE A 69 2.61 48.01 4.38
N PHE A 70 3.72 47.31 4.16
CA PHE A 70 4.61 47.51 3.01
C PHE A 70 4.97 46.13 2.38
N PRO A 71 4.01 45.35 1.92
CA PRO A 71 4.27 43.99 1.37
C PRO A 71 5.17 44.04 0.14
N ASP A 72 5.06 45.06 -0.70
CA ASP A 72 5.82 45.21 -1.94
C ASP A 72 7.28 45.68 -1.72
N SER A 73 7.65 46.05 -0.50
CA SER A 73 8.99 46.48 -0.13
C SER A 73 9.88 45.36 0.42
N ILE A 74 9.40 44.11 0.33
CA ILE A 74 10.16 42.95 0.77
C ILE A 74 11.13 42.56 -0.34
N PRO A 75 12.47 42.54 -0.09
CA PRO A 75 13.41 42.14 -1.13
C PRO A 75 13.18 40.69 -1.53
N GLU A 76 13.27 40.41 -2.83
CA GLU A 76 13.29 39.06 -3.34
C GLU A 76 14.49 38.30 -2.73
N LYS A 77 14.28 37.02 -2.41
CA LYS A 77 15.35 36.19 -1.90
C LYS A 77 16.31 35.88 -3.04
N ASP A 78 17.59 36.17 -2.87
CA ASP A 78 18.65 35.91 -3.87
C ASP A 78 18.86 34.40 -4.15
N LYS A 79 18.37 33.54 -3.27
CA LYS A 79 18.47 32.09 -3.38
C LYS A 79 17.11 31.43 -3.16
N PRO A 80 16.80 30.39 -3.94
CA PRO A 80 15.58 29.59 -3.69
C PRO A 80 15.64 29.00 -2.29
N PRO A 81 14.51 28.86 -1.61
CA PRO A 81 14.47 28.27 -0.27
C PRO A 81 14.85 26.79 -0.35
N GLU A 82 15.65 26.32 0.61
CA GLU A 82 15.99 24.90 0.74
C GLU A 82 14.77 24.03 1.09
N ARG A 83 13.71 24.64 1.62
CA ARG A 83 12.51 23.95 2.11
C ARG A 83 11.28 24.86 2.02
N SER A 84 10.12 24.25 1.85
CA SER A 84 8.82 24.94 1.84
C SER A 84 8.56 25.66 3.16
N GLY A 85 7.97 26.85 3.09
CA GLY A 85 7.42 27.53 4.25
C GLY A 85 6.14 26.86 4.81
N CYS A 86 5.58 25.88 4.09
CA CYS A 86 4.44 25.08 4.52
C CYS A 86 4.82 23.60 4.47
N LEU A 87 4.77 22.89 5.61
CA LEU A 87 5.11 21.46 5.69
C LEU A 87 3.89 20.63 6.09
N ARG A 88 3.68 19.52 5.40
CA ARG A 88 2.62 18.55 5.67
C ARG A 88 3.11 17.54 6.70
N ILE A 89 2.51 17.55 7.88
CA ILE A 89 3.02 16.76 9.01
C ILE A 89 2.15 15.56 9.41
N GLY A 90 0.88 15.53 8.99
CA GLY A 90 -0.08 14.56 9.55
C GLY A 90 0.30 13.11 9.27
N THR A 91 0.63 12.77 8.02
CA THR A 91 1.05 11.41 7.67
C THR A 91 2.41 11.08 8.28
N PHE A 92 3.35 12.04 8.27
CA PHE A 92 4.68 11.87 8.87
C PHE A 92 4.60 11.42 10.34
N VAL A 93 3.74 12.04 11.15
CA VAL A 93 3.63 11.68 12.58
C VAL A 93 3.03 10.29 12.78
N VAL A 94 2.11 9.87 11.91
CA VAL A 94 1.55 8.52 11.93
C VAL A 94 2.62 7.49 11.55
N ILE A 95 3.35 7.73 10.46
CA ILE A 95 4.45 6.85 10.02
C ILE A 95 5.51 6.74 11.12
N ARG A 96 5.96 7.88 11.68
CA ARG A 96 6.94 7.92 12.78
C ARG A 96 6.50 7.04 13.96
N LYS A 97 5.22 7.15 14.36
CA LYS A 97 4.70 6.35 15.47
C LYS A 97 4.73 4.85 15.16
N ILE A 98 4.36 4.44 13.95
CA ILE A 98 4.37 3.03 13.54
C ILE A 98 5.82 2.50 13.47
N LEU A 99 6.75 3.28 12.92
CA LEU A 99 8.17 2.91 12.87
C LEU A 99 8.72 2.68 14.29
N GLN A 100 8.37 3.54 15.25
CA GLN A 100 8.75 3.40 16.67
C GLN A 100 8.08 2.18 17.33
N GLU A 101 6.79 1.93 17.07
CA GLU A 101 6.05 0.80 17.61
C GLU A 101 6.70 -0.54 17.21
N TYR A 102 7.08 -0.67 15.95
CA TYR A 102 7.74 -1.86 15.43
C TYR A 102 9.28 -1.83 15.59
N LYS A 103 9.84 -0.76 16.16
CA LYS A 103 11.30 -0.52 16.28
C LYS A 103 12.02 -0.62 14.93
N LEU A 104 11.33 -0.27 13.85
CA LEU A 104 11.90 -0.26 12.50
C LEU A 104 12.95 0.84 12.35
N ASP A 105 12.75 2.00 12.97
CA ASP A 105 13.71 3.08 13.04
C ASP A 105 15.06 2.63 13.63
N GLN A 106 15.02 1.88 14.74
CA GLN A 106 16.21 1.32 15.38
C GLN A 106 16.86 0.23 14.52
N THR A 107 16.04 -0.67 13.94
CA THR A 107 16.55 -1.76 13.10
C THR A 107 17.22 -1.24 11.84
N ILE A 108 16.59 -0.29 11.14
CA ILE A 108 17.16 0.37 9.96
C ILE A 108 18.37 1.23 10.36
N GLY A 109 18.31 1.90 11.51
CA GLY A 109 19.43 2.68 12.05
C GLY A 109 20.68 1.84 12.29
N ALA A 110 20.54 0.65 12.90
CA ALA A 110 21.65 -0.28 13.13
C ALA A 110 22.21 -0.87 11.82
N LEU A 111 21.35 -1.07 10.81
CA LEU A 111 21.70 -1.73 9.57
C LEU A 111 22.33 -0.81 8.53
N ILE A 112 21.74 0.36 8.33
CA ILE A 112 22.14 1.35 7.30
C ILE A 112 23.10 2.42 7.87
N GLY A 113 23.06 2.65 9.19
CA GLY A 113 23.89 3.64 9.84
C GLY A 113 23.45 5.08 9.55
N ARG A 114 24.41 5.94 9.16
CA ARG A 114 24.21 7.39 9.02
C ARG A 114 23.07 7.76 8.06
N ASP A 115 22.92 7.04 6.96
CA ASP A 115 21.92 7.33 5.92
C ASP A 115 20.56 6.63 6.19
N SER A 116 20.36 6.06 7.37
CA SER A 116 19.09 5.38 7.77
C SER A 116 17.88 6.30 7.68
N GLY A 117 18.07 7.61 7.98
CA GLY A 117 17.01 8.60 7.81
C GLY A 117 16.54 8.71 6.37
N LEU A 118 17.45 8.69 5.39
CA LEU A 118 17.09 8.72 3.96
C LEU A 118 16.32 7.46 3.56
N PHE A 119 16.70 6.28 4.08
CA PHE A 119 15.92 5.05 3.85
C PHE A 119 14.45 5.19 4.31
N LEU A 120 14.27 5.71 5.53
CA LEU A 120 12.93 5.91 6.11
C LEU A 120 12.14 7.00 5.36
N ASP A 121 12.82 8.04 4.89
CA ASP A 121 12.21 9.07 4.05
C ASP A 121 11.74 8.51 2.72
N LEU A 122 12.50 7.60 2.10
CA LEU A 122 12.10 6.94 0.85
C LEU A 122 10.89 6.01 1.06
N ALA A 123 10.84 5.29 2.19
CA ALA A 123 9.67 4.48 2.55
C ALA A 123 8.42 5.36 2.77
N ALA A 124 8.57 6.49 3.46
CA ALA A 124 7.49 7.46 3.65
C ALA A 124 7.06 8.12 2.33
N TYR A 125 8.02 8.51 1.50
CA TYR A 125 7.78 9.04 0.15
C TYR A 125 6.95 8.06 -0.69
N THR A 126 7.37 6.79 -0.76
CA THR A 126 6.66 5.75 -1.49
C THR A 126 5.22 5.59 -1.00
N LEU A 127 5.02 5.60 0.31
CA LEU A 127 3.69 5.46 0.93
C LEU A 127 2.77 6.66 0.66
N VAL A 128 3.30 7.88 0.74
CA VAL A 128 2.51 9.12 0.66
C VAL A 128 2.18 9.50 -0.77
N THR A 129 3.15 9.34 -1.68
CA THR A 129 3.00 9.78 -3.07
C THR A 129 2.49 8.69 -4.02
N GLU A 130 2.38 7.46 -3.53
CA GLU A 130 2.08 6.28 -4.34
C GLU A 130 3.09 6.10 -5.49
N GLY A 131 4.36 6.50 -5.26
CA GLY A 131 5.43 6.47 -6.25
C GLY A 131 6.79 6.11 -5.65
N ASN A 132 7.70 5.59 -6.49
CA ASN A 132 9.03 5.14 -6.09
C ASN A 132 10.16 5.74 -6.94
N VAL A 133 9.85 6.72 -7.78
CA VAL A 133 10.81 7.32 -8.72
C VAL A 133 11.68 8.34 -8.01
N ALA A 134 13.00 8.08 -7.91
CA ALA A 134 13.96 8.95 -7.20
C ALA A 134 13.92 10.42 -7.65
N GLN A 135 13.64 10.67 -8.93
CA GLN A 135 13.53 12.00 -9.52
C GLN A 135 12.49 12.90 -8.82
N TYR A 136 11.43 12.34 -8.27
CA TYR A 136 10.37 13.11 -7.61
C TYR A 136 10.50 13.17 -6.08
N TYR A 137 11.50 12.47 -5.51
CA TYR A 137 11.76 12.53 -4.08
C TYR A 137 12.08 13.96 -3.57
N PRO A 138 12.90 14.78 -4.27
CA PRO A 138 13.20 16.13 -3.80
C PRO A 138 11.95 17.01 -3.63
N GLU A 139 10.95 16.86 -4.49
CA GLU A 139 9.68 17.60 -4.38
C GLU A 139 8.89 17.18 -3.13
N TYR A 140 8.82 15.88 -2.86
CA TYR A 140 8.24 15.38 -1.62
C TYR A 140 9.00 15.91 -0.40
N ALA A 141 10.32 15.74 -0.39
CA ALA A 141 11.20 16.14 0.71
C ALA A 141 11.14 17.64 1.00
N PHE A 142 10.94 18.47 -0.03
CA PHE A 142 10.79 19.93 0.10
C PHE A 142 9.54 20.29 0.92
N ASN A 143 8.46 19.53 0.84
CA ASN A 143 7.15 19.83 1.42
C ASN A 143 6.82 19.03 2.71
N HIS A 144 7.72 18.14 3.16
CA HIS A 144 7.46 17.27 4.30
C HIS A 144 8.60 17.33 5.33
N PRO A 145 8.32 17.07 6.62
CA PRO A 145 9.36 16.72 7.57
C PRO A 145 10.05 15.43 7.15
N LEU A 146 11.31 15.27 7.54
CA LEU A 146 12.14 14.14 7.15
C LEU A 146 12.74 13.45 8.38
N PHE A 147 13.09 12.17 8.21
CA PHE A 147 13.83 11.37 9.19
C PHE A 147 15.33 11.60 9.09
N THR A 148 15.83 12.09 7.96
CA THR A 148 17.24 12.46 7.77
C THR A 148 17.68 13.49 8.81
N GLU A 149 18.95 13.39 9.22
CA GLU A 149 19.57 14.31 10.17
C GLU A 149 19.43 15.75 9.67
N GLY A 150 19.03 16.65 10.58
CA GLY A 150 18.73 18.04 10.22
C GLY A 150 17.62 18.19 9.16
N MET A 151 16.85 17.13 8.88
CA MET A 151 15.83 17.10 7.81
C MET A 151 16.41 17.56 6.46
N HIS A 152 17.60 17.10 6.10
CA HIS A 152 18.26 17.49 4.86
C HIS A 152 17.53 16.96 3.62
N VAL A 153 17.31 17.82 2.62
CA VAL A 153 16.71 17.46 1.33
C VAL A 153 17.83 17.00 0.39
N TYR A 154 17.85 15.71 0.09
CA TYR A 154 18.80 15.14 -0.87
C TYR A 154 18.30 15.25 -2.31
N SER A 155 19.23 15.37 -3.25
CA SER A 155 18.95 15.32 -4.68
C SER A 155 18.62 13.88 -5.13
N ASP A 156 17.98 13.76 -6.29
CA ASP A 156 17.70 12.49 -6.95
C ASP A 156 18.97 11.68 -7.23
N SER A 157 20.07 12.34 -7.62
CA SER A 157 21.36 11.68 -7.83
C SER A 157 21.88 11.06 -6.54
N LYS A 158 21.80 11.78 -5.40
CA LYS A 158 22.20 11.23 -4.11
C LYS A 158 21.32 10.07 -3.68
N VAL A 159 20.02 10.12 -3.96
CA VAL A 159 19.10 9.00 -3.72
C VAL A 159 19.50 7.77 -4.53
N CYS A 160 19.84 7.95 -5.82
CA CYS A 160 20.30 6.86 -6.67
C CYS A 160 21.61 6.24 -6.15
N ASP A 161 22.57 7.06 -5.74
CA ASP A 161 23.85 6.58 -5.16
C ASP A 161 23.64 5.86 -3.84
N PHE A 162 22.72 6.34 -3.01
CA PHE A 162 22.34 5.68 -1.77
C PHE A 162 21.75 4.29 -2.01
N LEU A 163 20.79 4.16 -2.95
CA LEU A 163 20.18 2.87 -3.28
C LEU A 163 21.22 1.85 -3.81
N LYS A 164 22.19 2.27 -4.62
CA LYS A 164 23.30 1.41 -5.07
C LYS A 164 24.21 0.93 -3.93
N GLY A 165 24.25 1.67 -2.82
CA GLY A 165 25.07 1.34 -1.65
C GLY A 165 24.42 0.34 -0.69
N ILE A 166 23.15 -0.02 -0.88
CA ILE A 166 22.45 -1.03 -0.07
C ILE A 166 22.88 -2.42 -0.58
N THR A 167 23.37 -3.26 0.34
CA THR A 167 23.88 -4.58 -0.02
C THR A 167 22.86 -5.69 0.22
N PRO A 168 22.94 -6.81 -0.52
CA PRO A 168 22.10 -7.99 -0.26
C PRO A 168 22.21 -8.52 1.18
N ASP A 169 23.41 -8.45 1.78
CA ASP A 169 23.61 -8.86 3.19
C ASP A 169 22.77 -8.00 4.16
N GLN A 170 22.67 -6.70 3.90
CA GLN A 170 21.82 -5.83 4.72
C GLN A 170 20.35 -6.22 4.61
N ILE A 171 19.89 -6.58 3.42
CA ILE A 171 18.52 -7.04 3.19
C ILE A 171 18.26 -8.36 3.95
N ILE A 172 19.17 -9.32 3.86
CA ILE A 172 19.08 -10.60 4.57
C ILE A 172 19.05 -10.36 6.08
N VAL A 173 19.97 -9.55 6.62
CA VAL A 173 20.02 -9.22 8.05
C VAL A 173 18.73 -8.54 8.51
N PHE A 174 18.17 -7.65 7.70
CA PHE A 174 16.87 -7.03 8.01
C PHE A 174 15.77 -8.09 8.11
N GLN A 175 15.63 -8.95 7.11
CA GLN A 175 14.58 -9.97 7.09
C GLN A 175 14.74 -10.94 8.28
N ASN A 176 15.97 -11.36 8.61
CA ASN A 176 16.24 -12.16 9.80
C ASN A 176 15.80 -11.44 11.08
N THR A 177 16.29 -10.22 11.30
CA THR A 177 15.97 -9.43 12.50
C THR A 177 14.47 -9.13 12.62
N TRP A 178 13.80 -8.89 11.48
CA TRP A 178 12.36 -8.64 11.44
C TRP A 178 11.57 -9.90 11.85
N ASN A 179 11.95 -11.06 11.32
CA ASN A 179 11.29 -12.33 11.64
C ASN A 179 11.61 -12.83 13.06
N GLU A 180 12.81 -12.63 13.57
CA GLU A 180 13.16 -12.94 14.98
C GLU A 180 12.30 -12.21 16.01
N LYS A 181 11.80 -11.03 15.67
CA LYS A 181 10.91 -10.23 16.53
C LYS A 181 9.46 -10.73 16.53
N GLN A 182 9.10 -11.65 15.63
CA GLN A 182 7.75 -12.19 15.58
C GLN A 182 7.56 -13.28 16.66
N ASP A 183 6.30 -13.59 16.99
CA ASP A 183 6.03 -14.68 17.93
C ASP A 183 6.12 -16.03 17.22
N HIS A 184 7.02 -16.89 17.69
CA HIS A 184 7.26 -18.24 17.18
C HIS A 184 6.67 -19.35 18.07
N ARG A 185 6.04 -19.00 19.22
CA ARG A 185 5.56 -19.96 20.22
C ARG A 185 4.22 -20.57 19.86
N GLU A 186 3.42 -19.85 19.10
CA GLU A 186 2.09 -20.30 18.70
C GLU A 186 2.05 -20.66 17.22
N LYS A 187 1.15 -21.58 16.87
CA LYS A 187 0.89 -21.92 15.48
C LYS A 187 0.41 -20.69 14.72
N ILE A 188 1.12 -20.33 13.67
CA ILE A 188 0.75 -19.25 12.77
C ILE A 188 0.24 -19.77 11.43
N TYR A 189 -0.60 -18.97 10.78
CA TYR A 189 -1.04 -19.22 9.42
C TYR A 189 -0.43 -18.19 8.48
N ILE A 190 0.42 -18.68 7.58
CA ILE A 190 1.09 -17.86 6.56
C ILE A 190 0.32 -17.99 5.25
N SER A 191 -0.17 -16.87 4.73
CA SER A 191 -0.60 -16.80 3.33
C SER A 191 0.58 -16.39 2.47
N TYR A 192 0.73 -17.11 1.38
CA TYR A 192 1.74 -16.84 0.37
C TYR A 192 1.05 -16.55 -0.95
N ASP A 193 1.39 -15.46 -1.54
CA ASP A 193 0.89 -15.04 -2.85
C ASP A 193 2.01 -14.36 -3.63
N SER A 194 1.88 -14.32 -4.93
CA SER A 194 2.87 -13.76 -5.84
C SER A 194 2.25 -12.81 -6.85
N THR A 195 3.08 -11.90 -7.33
CA THR A 195 2.70 -10.97 -8.37
C THR A 195 3.85 -10.76 -9.35
N ASN A 196 3.55 -10.28 -10.56
CA ASN A 196 4.57 -9.87 -11.50
C ASN A 196 4.76 -8.35 -11.44
N LYS A 197 6.01 -7.93 -11.54
CA LYS A 197 6.39 -6.53 -11.77
C LYS A 197 7.04 -6.42 -13.14
N ASN A 198 6.62 -5.42 -13.94
CA ASN A 198 7.23 -5.18 -15.24
C ASN A 198 8.55 -4.42 -15.06
N CYS A 199 9.58 -4.81 -15.78
CA CYS A 199 10.79 -4.03 -15.92
C CYS A 199 11.21 -3.99 -17.39
N GLN A 200 11.54 -2.82 -17.91
CA GLN A 200 11.97 -2.67 -19.30
C GLN A 200 13.50 -2.59 -19.45
N ALA A 201 14.24 -2.66 -18.35
CA ALA A 201 15.69 -2.74 -18.37
C ALA A 201 16.10 -4.19 -18.69
N GLY A 202 16.77 -4.40 -19.83
CA GLY A 202 17.13 -5.73 -20.33
C GLY A 202 18.28 -6.41 -19.61
N ASP A 203 18.92 -5.74 -18.65
CA ASP A 203 20.17 -6.21 -18.04
C ASP A 203 20.00 -6.72 -16.59
N LEU A 204 18.76 -6.88 -16.12
CA LEU A 204 18.47 -7.39 -14.76
C LEU A 204 18.30 -8.90 -14.78
N GLU A 205 18.98 -9.61 -13.85
CA GLU A 205 19.03 -11.07 -13.82
C GLU A 205 17.66 -11.73 -13.61
N CYS A 206 16.78 -11.12 -12.84
CA CYS A 206 15.44 -11.66 -12.56
C CYS A 206 14.41 -11.30 -13.64
N VAL A 207 14.73 -10.39 -14.57
CA VAL A 207 13.77 -9.86 -15.55
C VAL A 207 13.81 -10.70 -16.82
N GLU A 208 12.74 -11.45 -17.05
CA GLU A 208 12.62 -12.37 -18.17
C GLU A 208 11.25 -12.30 -18.84
N PHE A 209 11.18 -12.74 -20.12
CA PHE A 209 9.90 -13.06 -20.74
C PHE A 209 9.37 -14.37 -20.15
N GLY A 210 8.35 -14.27 -19.32
CA GLY A 210 7.78 -15.39 -18.59
C GLY A 210 6.26 -15.48 -18.71
N HIS A 211 5.60 -15.79 -17.62
CA HIS A 211 4.13 -15.95 -17.53
C HIS A 211 3.48 -14.72 -16.86
N PRO A 212 3.39 -13.57 -17.57
CA PRO A 212 2.83 -12.37 -16.97
C PRO A 212 1.36 -12.58 -16.63
N LYS A 213 0.99 -12.26 -15.39
CA LYS A 213 -0.42 -12.26 -14.93
C LYS A 213 -1.22 -11.10 -15.56
N GLN A 214 -0.51 -10.05 -15.97
CA GLN A 214 -1.03 -8.85 -16.64
C GLN A 214 0.06 -8.33 -17.58
N ASP A 215 -0.30 -7.48 -18.56
CA ASP A 215 0.65 -6.86 -19.51
C ASP A 215 1.44 -7.86 -20.36
N ASN A 216 0.73 -8.70 -21.10
CA ASN A 216 1.32 -9.66 -22.03
C ASN A 216 2.33 -9.00 -22.99
N GLY A 217 3.49 -9.65 -23.18
CA GLY A 217 4.53 -9.21 -24.10
C GLY A 217 5.58 -8.26 -23.50
N LYS A 218 5.59 -8.06 -22.18
CA LYS A 218 6.67 -7.34 -21.48
C LYS A 218 7.49 -8.28 -20.61
N PRO A 219 8.81 -8.03 -20.46
CA PRO A 219 9.62 -8.76 -19.51
C PRO A 219 9.18 -8.42 -18.08
N VAL A 220 9.19 -9.43 -17.23
CA VAL A 220 8.72 -9.37 -15.84
C VAL A 220 9.66 -10.12 -14.90
N PHE A 221 9.65 -9.76 -13.66
CA PHE A 221 10.09 -10.62 -12.56
C PHE A 221 8.93 -10.89 -11.61
N ASN A 222 9.05 -11.97 -10.87
CA ASN A 222 8.07 -12.36 -9.88
C ASN A 222 8.45 -11.80 -8.51
N TYR A 223 7.47 -11.28 -7.81
CA TYR A 223 7.59 -10.79 -6.43
C TYR A 223 6.53 -11.46 -5.57
N SER A 224 6.93 -12.06 -4.49
CA SER A 224 6.03 -12.74 -3.57
C SER A 224 6.25 -12.27 -2.14
N VAL A 225 5.18 -12.28 -1.35
CA VAL A 225 5.21 -11.90 0.07
C VAL A 225 4.57 -13.00 0.90
N ALA A 226 5.25 -13.40 1.97
CA ALA A 226 4.71 -14.23 3.02
C ALA A 226 4.04 -13.33 4.08
N TYR A 227 2.78 -13.61 4.37
CA TYR A 227 1.96 -12.81 5.27
C TYR A 227 1.43 -13.65 6.42
N ASN A 228 1.68 -13.23 7.65
CA ASN A 228 1.13 -13.87 8.85
C ASN A 228 -0.31 -13.41 9.05
N ASN A 229 -1.26 -14.31 8.78
CA ASN A 229 -2.70 -14.01 8.97
C ASN A 229 -3.11 -13.95 10.45
N THR A 230 -2.37 -14.61 11.34
CA THR A 230 -2.66 -14.60 12.78
C THR A 230 -2.36 -13.24 13.38
N ASN A 231 -1.18 -12.69 13.10
CA ASN A 231 -0.71 -11.41 13.63
C ASN A 231 -0.89 -10.24 12.66
N SER A 232 -1.43 -10.52 11.47
CA SER A 232 -1.74 -9.50 10.45
C SER A 232 -0.53 -8.66 10.03
N VAL A 233 0.62 -9.33 9.73
CA VAL A 233 1.87 -8.64 9.39
C VAL A 233 2.60 -9.33 8.24
N PRO A 234 3.22 -8.56 7.28
CA PRO A 234 4.14 -9.12 6.29
C PRO A 234 5.40 -9.65 6.98
N LEU A 235 5.82 -10.86 6.64
CA LEU A 235 6.97 -11.53 7.27
C LEU A 235 8.26 -11.35 6.46
N PHE A 236 8.23 -11.74 5.20
CA PHE A 236 9.35 -11.66 4.28
C PHE A 236 8.87 -11.65 2.84
N TYR A 237 9.76 -11.34 1.93
CA TYR A 237 9.50 -11.36 0.50
C TYR A 237 10.56 -12.17 -0.25
N GLU A 238 10.23 -12.53 -1.47
CA GLU A 238 11.10 -13.20 -2.43
C GLU A 238 10.95 -12.57 -3.81
N GLU A 239 12.06 -12.45 -4.49
CA GLU A 239 12.16 -12.12 -5.91
C GLU A 239 12.68 -13.32 -6.67
N TYR A 240 12.10 -13.59 -7.82
CA TYR A 240 12.55 -14.70 -8.66
C TYR A 240 12.21 -14.45 -10.13
N PRO A 241 12.97 -15.09 -11.06
CA PRO A 241 12.80 -14.89 -12.48
C PRO A 241 11.37 -15.05 -12.97
N GLY A 242 10.99 -14.21 -13.93
CA GLY A 242 9.65 -14.21 -14.53
C GLY A 242 9.25 -15.52 -15.21
N SER A 243 10.22 -16.33 -15.63
CA SER A 243 10.01 -17.67 -16.22
C SER A 243 9.66 -18.74 -15.20
N ILE A 244 10.02 -18.57 -13.91
CA ILE A 244 9.74 -19.55 -12.86
C ILE A 244 8.27 -19.48 -12.46
N THR A 245 7.63 -20.65 -12.39
CA THR A 245 6.22 -20.73 -11.97
C THR A 245 6.09 -20.64 -10.45
N ASP A 246 4.99 -20.04 -9.98
CA ASP A 246 4.65 -19.96 -8.56
C ASP A 246 4.66 -21.33 -7.86
N VAL A 247 4.24 -22.38 -8.58
CA VAL A 247 4.21 -23.76 -8.06
C VAL A 247 5.60 -24.26 -7.68
N SER A 248 6.59 -23.99 -8.53
CA SER A 248 7.99 -24.41 -8.31
C SER A 248 8.64 -23.60 -7.18
N GLN A 249 8.29 -22.33 -7.03
CA GLN A 249 8.86 -21.44 -6.03
C GLN A 249 8.36 -21.75 -4.60
N LEU A 250 7.21 -22.43 -4.46
CA LEU A 250 6.61 -22.69 -3.15
C LEU A 250 7.58 -23.43 -2.19
N GLN A 251 8.31 -24.43 -2.67
CA GLN A 251 9.21 -25.21 -1.81
C GLN A 251 10.35 -24.36 -1.24
N ILE A 252 10.89 -23.44 -2.03
CA ILE A 252 11.94 -22.50 -1.58
C ILE A 252 11.38 -21.59 -0.48
N MET A 253 10.17 -21.08 -0.65
CA MET A 253 9.51 -20.26 0.33
C MET A 253 9.24 -21.01 1.65
N LEU A 254 8.83 -22.28 1.57
CA LEU A 254 8.63 -23.13 2.76
C LEU A 254 9.93 -23.33 3.55
N GLU A 255 11.04 -23.60 2.86
CA GLU A 255 12.36 -23.71 3.49
C GLU A 255 12.81 -22.38 4.11
N LYS A 256 12.55 -21.26 3.46
CA LYS A 256 12.85 -19.93 4.00
C LYS A 256 12.07 -19.65 5.27
N ALA A 257 10.77 -19.95 5.30
CA ALA A 257 9.95 -19.83 6.51
C ALA A 257 10.52 -20.67 7.67
N LYS A 258 10.95 -21.91 7.39
CA LYS A 258 11.61 -22.77 8.36
C LYS A 258 12.94 -22.19 8.83
N GLY A 259 13.74 -21.64 7.91
CA GLY A 259 15.01 -20.97 8.22
C GLY A 259 14.84 -19.79 9.17
N TYR A 260 13.72 -19.07 9.12
CA TYR A 260 13.36 -18.02 10.09
C TYR A 260 12.86 -18.54 11.43
N GLY A 261 12.81 -19.87 11.64
CA GLY A 261 12.41 -20.48 12.91
C GLY A 261 10.91 -20.70 13.08
N TYR A 262 10.13 -20.61 12.00
CA TYR A 262 8.71 -20.97 12.03
C TYR A 262 8.54 -22.47 11.93
N HIS A 263 8.22 -23.14 13.05
CA HIS A 263 8.10 -24.60 13.14
C HIS A 263 6.66 -25.10 13.09
N GLU A 264 5.75 -24.40 13.76
CA GLU A 264 4.32 -24.73 13.76
C GLU A 264 3.58 -23.82 12.79
N VAL A 265 3.60 -24.17 11.51
CA VAL A 265 3.06 -23.32 10.44
C VAL A 265 1.97 -24.04 9.66
N GLY A 266 0.85 -23.35 9.49
CA GLY A 266 -0.15 -23.67 8.47
C GLY A 266 -0.01 -22.71 7.29
N PHE A 267 0.07 -23.25 6.07
CA PHE A 267 0.11 -22.42 4.87
C PHE A 267 -1.27 -22.27 4.26
N ILE A 268 -1.67 -21.05 3.96
CA ILE A 268 -2.88 -20.75 3.22
C ILE A 268 -2.47 -20.39 1.80
N LEU A 269 -2.79 -21.26 0.85
CA LEU A 269 -2.30 -21.17 -0.51
C LEU A 269 -3.44 -20.91 -1.49
N ASP A 270 -3.15 -20.14 -2.54
CA ASP A 270 -4.08 -20.04 -3.66
C ASP A 270 -4.15 -21.37 -4.43
N ARG A 271 -5.26 -21.55 -5.12
CA ARG A 271 -5.49 -22.69 -6.01
C ARG A 271 -4.37 -22.90 -7.05
N GLY A 272 -3.59 -21.85 -7.36
CA GLY A 272 -2.47 -21.89 -8.29
C GLY A 272 -1.31 -22.77 -7.80
N TYR A 273 -1.15 -22.90 -6.47
CA TYR A 273 -0.08 -23.69 -5.84
C TYR A 273 -0.43 -25.17 -5.65
N PHE A 274 -1.66 -25.58 -6.01
CA PHE A 274 -2.11 -26.95 -5.86
C PHE A 274 -1.43 -27.86 -6.87
N SER A 275 -0.48 -28.68 -6.39
CA SER A 275 0.13 -29.79 -7.13
C SER A 275 0.37 -30.99 -6.21
N ARG A 276 0.51 -32.16 -6.81
CA ARG A 276 0.78 -33.39 -6.06
C ARG A 276 2.13 -33.31 -5.36
N GLU A 277 3.11 -32.73 -6.02
CA GLU A 277 4.47 -32.55 -5.50
C GLU A 277 4.47 -31.64 -4.28
N ASN A 278 3.78 -30.50 -4.36
CA ASN A 278 3.70 -29.55 -3.26
C ASN A 278 2.98 -30.13 -2.03
N ILE A 279 1.86 -30.86 -2.23
CA ILE A 279 1.16 -31.53 -1.13
C ILE A 279 2.08 -32.55 -0.44
N ARG A 280 2.77 -33.39 -1.23
CA ARG A 280 3.72 -34.39 -0.68
C ARG A 280 4.91 -33.73 0.03
N TYR A 281 5.39 -32.63 -0.51
CA TYR A 281 6.47 -31.88 0.11
C TYR A 281 6.07 -31.32 1.47
N MET A 282 4.89 -30.71 1.57
CA MET A 282 4.35 -30.22 2.84
C MET A 282 4.17 -31.35 3.85
N ASP A 283 3.61 -32.48 3.43
CA ASP A 283 3.45 -33.66 4.28
C ASP A 283 4.78 -34.18 4.85
N LYS A 284 5.78 -34.32 3.97
CA LYS A 284 7.11 -34.81 4.36
C LYS A 284 7.78 -33.90 5.38
N ASN A 285 7.55 -32.61 5.29
CA ASN A 285 8.15 -31.61 6.17
C ASN A 285 7.26 -31.22 7.37
N GLY A 286 6.09 -31.85 7.54
CA GLY A 286 5.20 -31.61 8.66
C GLY A 286 4.48 -30.25 8.62
N PHE A 287 4.38 -29.62 7.44
CA PHE A 287 3.66 -28.37 7.27
C PHE A 287 2.16 -28.61 7.10
N ASP A 288 1.37 -27.89 7.84
CA ASP A 288 -0.07 -27.84 7.60
C ASP A 288 -0.42 -26.95 6.41
N PHE A 289 -1.55 -27.26 5.76
CA PHE A 289 -2.01 -26.44 4.65
C PHE A 289 -3.53 -26.29 4.60
N ILE A 290 -3.94 -25.19 4.01
CA ILE A 290 -5.31 -24.85 3.63
C ILE A 290 -5.25 -24.38 2.19
N ILE A 291 -5.90 -25.10 1.27
CA ILE A 291 -5.82 -24.80 -0.14
C ILE A 291 -7.17 -25.04 -0.85
N MET A 292 -7.55 -24.16 -1.77
CA MET A 292 -8.71 -24.38 -2.60
C MET A 292 -8.36 -25.34 -3.74
N MET A 293 -9.20 -26.36 -3.93
CA MET A 293 -8.98 -27.35 -4.99
C MET A 293 -9.14 -26.75 -6.38
N LYS A 294 -8.18 -27.04 -7.26
CA LYS A 294 -8.19 -26.67 -8.69
C LYS A 294 -7.78 -27.86 -9.54
N GLY A 295 -8.40 -27.98 -10.72
CA GLY A 295 -7.96 -28.94 -11.74
C GLY A 295 -8.43 -30.39 -11.51
N MET A 296 -8.88 -30.77 -10.33
CA MET A 296 -9.42 -32.10 -10.03
C MET A 296 -10.96 -32.10 -10.14
N LYS A 297 -11.47 -31.73 -11.33
CA LYS A 297 -12.94 -31.63 -11.55
C LYS A 297 -13.65 -32.92 -11.19
N THR A 298 -13.12 -34.07 -11.57
CA THR A 298 -13.72 -35.38 -11.30
C THR A 298 -13.87 -35.60 -9.80
N LEU A 299 -12.80 -35.46 -9.01
CA LEU A 299 -12.85 -35.66 -7.56
C LEU A 299 -13.79 -34.64 -6.88
N VAL A 300 -13.75 -33.38 -7.28
CA VAL A 300 -14.66 -32.35 -6.74
C VAL A 300 -16.11 -32.69 -7.09
N HIS A 301 -16.39 -33.13 -8.32
CA HIS A 301 -17.72 -33.53 -8.74
C HIS A 301 -18.21 -34.79 -7.98
N GLU A 302 -17.35 -35.77 -7.77
CA GLU A 302 -17.69 -36.97 -6.98
C GLU A 302 -18.04 -36.59 -5.52
N ILE A 303 -17.20 -35.76 -4.88
CA ILE A 303 -17.41 -35.31 -3.50
C ILE A 303 -18.71 -34.49 -3.40
N VAL A 304 -18.95 -33.57 -4.32
CA VAL A 304 -20.16 -32.75 -4.33
C VAL A 304 -21.37 -33.63 -4.59
N THR A 305 -21.34 -34.52 -5.59
CA THR A 305 -22.47 -35.40 -5.93
C THR A 305 -22.85 -36.31 -4.76
N ALA A 306 -21.86 -36.87 -4.06
CA ALA A 306 -22.10 -37.74 -2.90
C ALA A 306 -22.71 -37.00 -1.70
N ASN A 307 -22.59 -35.68 -1.63
CA ASN A 307 -22.99 -34.87 -0.48
C ASN A 307 -24.05 -33.81 -0.78
N LYS A 308 -24.37 -33.59 -2.03
CA LYS A 308 -25.42 -32.67 -2.49
C LYS A 308 -26.79 -33.04 -1.90
N GLY A 309 -27.53 -32.03 -1.45
CA GLY A 309 -28.83 -32.19 -0.79
C GLY A 309 -28.74 -32.53 0.70
N LYS A 310 -27.53 -32.64 1.28
CA LYS A 310 -27.37 -33.00 2.69
C LYS A 310 -27.15 -31.82 3.62
N PHE A 311 -26.76 -30.65 3.09
CA PHE A 311 -26.33 -29.53 3.94
C PHE A 311 -26.75 -28.12 3.43
N GLU A 312 -27.18 -27.99 2.17
CA GLU A 312 -27.48 -26.71 1.52
C GLU A 312 -28.68 -25.99 2.15
N ASP A 313 -29.63 -26.75 2.69
CA ASP A 313 -30.84 -26.24 3.34
C ASP A 313 -30.84 -26.50 4.86
N ASP A 314 -29.74 -27.05 5.42
CA ASP A 314 -29.58 -27.28 6.87
C ASP A 314 -29.05 -26.04 7.55
N TYR A 315 -29.93 -25.34 8.29
CA TYR A 315 -29.56 -24.12 9.01
C TYR A 315 -28.40 -24.31 10.00
N SER A 316 -28.18 -25.51 10.53
CA SER A 316 -27.05 -25.82 11.42
C SER A 316 -25.70 -25.78 10.69
N LYS A 317 -25.69 -25.91 9.38
CA LYS A 317 -24.53 -25.84 8.50
C LYS A 317 -24.28 -24.43 7.92
N ASN A 318 -25.13 -23.46 8.29
CA ASN A 318 -25.00 -22.09 7.79
C ASN A 318 -23.87 -21.35 8.48
N ILE A 319 -22.91 -20.88 7.70
CA ILE A 319 -21.79 -20.03 8.13
C ILE A 319 -22.20 -18.57 7.88
N ARG A 320 -22.94 -17.99 8.85
CA ARG A 320 -23.65 -16.71 8.72
C ARG A 320 -22.78 -15.54 8.24
N GLY A 321 -21.55 -15.45 8.75
CA GLY A 321 -20.61 -14.36 8.39
C GLY A 321 -20.27 -14.32 6.90
N TYR A 322 -20.36 -15.48 6.22
CA TYR A 322 -20.01 -15.62 4.79
C TYR A 322 -21.22 -15.93 3.89
N LYS A 323 -22.40 -16.10 4.47
CA LYS A 323 -23.64 -16.44 3.75
C LYS A 323 -23.48 -17.69 2.87
N VAL A 324 -22.87 -18.73 3.43
CA VAL A 324 -22.66 -20.03 2.77
C VAL A 324 -23.02 -21.17 3.72
N TYR A 325 -23.35 -22.31 3.16
CA TYR A 325 -23.47 -23.56 3.90
C TYR A 325 -22.20 -24.37 3.74
N GLY A 326 -21.79 -25.11 4.77
CA GLY A 326 -20.55 -25.88 4.72
C GLY A 326 -20.59 -27.15 5.53
N MET A 327 -19.99 -28.22 5.00
CA MET A 327 -19.76 -29.47 5.70
C MET A 327 -18.34 -30.00 5.47
N THR A 328 -17.90 -30.91 6.31
CA THR A 328 -16.60 -31.57 6.21
C THR A 328 -16.76 -33.06 5.97
N VAL A 329 -15.99 -33.61 5.04
CA VAL A 329 -15.86 -35.04 4.80
C VAL A 329 -14.40 -35.46 4.83
N HIS A 330 -14.14 -36.71 5.18
CA HIS A 330 -12.79 -37.29 5.27
C HIS A 330 -12.60 -38.29 4.15
N GLN A 331 -11.56 -38.13 3.37
CA GLN A 331 -11.16 -39.12 2.36
C GLN A 331 -9.72 -38.90 1.89
N LYS A 332 -9.17 -39.85 1.16
CA LYS A 332 -7.87 -39.70 0.50
C LYS A 332 -7.94 -38.69 -0.63
N LEU A 333 -6.89 -37.86 -0.77
CA LEU A 333 -6.78 -36.94 -1.89
C LEU A 333 -6.37 -37.70 -3.16
N PHE A 334 -5.40 -38.60 -3.04
CA PHE A 334 -4.97 -39.49 -4.10
C PHE A 334 -5.10 -40.95 -3.61
N PRO A 335 -5.45 -41.91 -4.49
CA PRO A 335 -5.56 -43.32 -4.10
C PRO A 335 -4.30 -43.90 -3.43
N SER A 336 -3.13 -43.34 -3.77
CA SER A 336 -1.83 -43.72 -3.22
C SER A 336 -1.46 -43.08 -1.89
N ASP A 337 -2.30 -42.18 -1.37
CA ASP A 337 -1.99 -41.47 -0.12
C ASP A 337 -2.24 -42.38 1.08
N GLU A 338 -1.39 -42.29 2.09
CA GLU A 338 -1.56 -43.01 3.36
C GLU A 338 -2.57 -42.31 4.27
N LYS A 339 -2.60 -40.98 4.24
CA LYS A 339 -3.41 -40.14 5.12
C LYS A 339 -4.71 -39.69 4.46
N ASP A 340 -5.79 -39.68 5.21
CA ASP A 340 -7.01 -39.00 4.84
C ASP A 340 -6.86 -37.47 5.01
N ARG A 341 -7.63 -36.73 4.22
CA ARG A 341 -7.68 -35.27 4.26
C ARG A 341 -9.08 -34.82 4.61
N TYR A 342 -9.18 -33.59 5.07
CA TYR A 342 -10.42 -32.95 5.42
C TYR A 342 -10.88 -32.08 4.24
N PHE A 343 -11.95 -32.52 3.59
CA PHE A 343 -12.57 -31.80 2.48
C PHE A 343 -13.75 -31.00 3.01
N HIS A 344 -13.65 -29.69 2.96
CA HIS A 344 -14.69 -28.77 3.36
C HIS A 344 -15.45 -28.35 2.11
N ILE A 345 -16.68 -28.82 2.00
CA ILE A 345 -17.58 -28.57 0.88
C ILE A 345 -18.47 -27.40 1.25
N TYR A 346 -18.55 -26.43 0.37
CA TYR A 346 -19.37 -25.23 0.57
C TYR A 346 -20.36 -25.05 -0.56
N TYR A 347 -21.49 -24.45 -0.22
CA TYR A 347 -22.51 -24.02 -1.16
C TYR A 347 -22.94 -22.58 -0.87
N SER A 348 -23.12 -21.79 -1.94
CA SER A 348 -23.55 -20.40 -1.88
C SER A 348 -24.55 -20.08 -2.98
N ASP A 349 -25.74 -19.60 -2.62
CA ASP A 349 -26.78 -19.19 -3.57
C ASP A 349 -26.33 -18.01 -4.43
N SER A 350 -25.66 -17.04 -3.86
CA SER A 350 -25.13 -15.88 -4.60
C SER A 350 -24.10 -16.31 -5.65
N LYS A 351 -23.18 -17.22 -5.28
CA LYS A 351 -22.20 -17.79 -6.20
C LYS A 351 -22.88 -18.61 -7.30
N LYS A 352 -23.90 -19.42 -6.96
CA LYS A 352 -24.68 -20.17 -7.94
C LYS A 352 -25.35 -19.27 -8.96
N ALA A 353 -25.99 -18.18 -8.50
CA ALA A 353 -26.63 -17.22 -9.39
C ALA A 353 -25.63 -16.56 -10.36
N SER A 354 -24.45 -16.16 -9.86
CA SER A 354 -23.38 -15.57 -10.67
C SER A 354 -22.84 -16.56 -11.71
N GLU A 355 -22.42 -17.76 -11.28
CA GLU A 355 -21.84 -18.78 -12.16
C GLU A 355 -22.84 -19.28 -13.21
N LYS A 356 -24.09 -19.48 -12.82
CA LYS A 356 -25.18 -19.81 -13.76
C LYS A 356 -25.38 -18.70 -14.79
N GLY A 357 -25.37 -17.42 -14.35
CA GLY A 357 -25.49 -16.26 -15.24
C GLY A 357 -24.33 -16.16 -16.23
N GLU A 358 -23.11 -16.39 -15.77
CA GLU A 358 -21.91 -16.41 -16.62
C GLU A 358 -21.96 -17.54 -17.66
N LEU A 359 -22.33 -18.77 -17.23
CA LEU A 359 -22.44 -19.92 -18.11
C LEU A 359 -23.54 -19.71 -19.17
N THR A 360 -24.75 -19.32 -18.77
CA THR A 360 -25.84 -19.06 -19.70
C THR A 360 -25.53 -17.91 -20.65
N GLY A 361 -24.86 -16.85 -20.18
CA GLY A 361 -24.38 -15.76 -21.01
C GLY A 361 -23.31 -16.21 -22.03
N LYS A 362 -22.40 -17.12 -21.63
CA LYS A 362 -21.41 -17.72 -22.54
C LYS A 362 -22.11 -18.53 -23.64
N ILE A 363 -23.07 -19.38 -23.28
CA ILE A 363 -23.84 -20.22 -24.21
C ILE A 363 -24.61 -19.34 -25.21
N ALA A 364 -25.28 -18.28 -24.72
CA ALA A 364 -26.02 -17.36 -25.59
C ALA A 364 -25.10 -16.65 -26.59
N ARG A 365 -23.87 -16.21 -26.15
CA ARG A 365 -22.88 -15.63 -27.08
C ARG A 365 -22.41 -16.62 -28.13
N LEU A 366 -22.15 -17.87 -27.76
CA LEU A 366 -21.74 -18.93 -28.70
C LEU A 366 -22.86 -19.25 -29.67
N ALA A 367 -24.10 -19.40 -29.21
CA ALA A 367 -25.26 -19.63 -30.06
C ALA A 367 -25.46 -18.51 -31.10
N LYS A 368 -25.27 -17.23 -30.66
CA LYS A 368 -25.32 -16.08 -31.57
C LYS A 368 -24.15 -16.11 -32.58
N TYR A 369 -22.98 -16.51 -32.14
CA TYR A 369 -21.78 -16.63 -33.00
C TYR A 369 -22.04 -17.71 -34.08
N PHE A 370 -22.51 -18.89 -33.74
CA PHE A 370 -22.83 -19.95 -34.68
C PHE A 370 -23.93 -19.55 -35.68
N ARG A 371 -24.99 -18.89 -35.25
CA ARG A 371 -26.07 -18.40 -36.16
C ARG A 371 -25.51 -17.44 -37.22
N LYS A 372 -24.55 -16.58 -36.86
CA LYS A 372 -23.90 -15.63 -37.79
C LYS A 372 -23.09 -16.34 -38.89
N HIS A 373 -22.61 -17.56 -38.63
CA HIS A 373 -21.75 -18.31 -39.55
C HIS A 373 -22.45 -19.48 -40.27
N GLN A 374 -23.79 -19.56 -40.20
CA GLN A 374 -24.54 -20.56 -40.91
C GLN A 374 -24.33 -20.49 -42.43
N ASN A 375 -24.29 -21.65 -43.08
CA ASN A 375 -24.06 -21.84 -44.52
C ASN A 375 -22.69 -21.31 -45.03
N GLN A 376 -21.72 -21.09 -44.14
CA GLN A 376 -20.37 -20.70 -44.53
C GLN A 376 -19.45 -21.92 -44.54
N ALA A 377 -18.46 -21.87 -45.46
CA ALA A 377 -17.39 -22.87 -45.53
C ALA A 377 -16.38 -22.60 -44.39
N ILE A 378 -16.75 -22.94 -43.19
CA ILE A 378 -15.96 -22.75 -41.96
C ILE A 378 -16.00 -24.00 -41.12
N HIS A 379 -14.84 -24.42 -40.60
CA HIS A 379 -14.72 -25.49 -39.61
C HIS A 379 -14.34 -24.87 -38.26
N PHE A 380 -15.07 -25.22 -37.21
CA PHE A 380 -14.84 -24.68 -35.88
C PHE A 380 -13.91 -25.59 -35.06
N ASP A 381 -13.18 -24.99 -34.09
CA ASP A 381 -12.35 -25.72 -33.16
C ASP A 381 -13.21 -26.67 -32.29
N ARG A 382 -12.71 -27.89 -32.06
CA ARG A 382 -13.33 -28.90 -31.17
C ARG A 382 -13.61 -28.39 -29.76
N ALA A 383 -12.86 -27.40 -29.29
CA ALA A 383 -13.12 -26.75 -28.01
C ALA A 383 -14.53 -26.13 -27.92
N LEU A 384 -15.13 -25.75 -29.05
CA LEU A 384 -16.49 -25.21 -29.13
C LEU A 384 -17.57 -26.30 -29.11
N GLU A 385 -17.22 -27.57 -29.36
CA GLU A 385 -18.12 -28.71 -29.33
C GLU A 385 -18.50 -29.14 -27.90
N HIS A 386 -17.88 -28.55 -26.87
CA HIS A 386 -18.20 -28.94 -25.49
C HIS A 386 -19.68 -28.75 -25.15
N TYR A 387 -20.27 -27.61 -25.53
CA TYR A 387 -21.66 -27.26 -25.25
C TYR A 387 -22.62 -27.43 -26.45
N PHE A 388 -22.07 -27.69 -27.64
CA PHE A 388 -22.85 -27.75 -28.88
C PHE A 388 -22.47 -28.97 -29.73
N ASP A 389 -23.45 -29.60 -30.35
CA ASP A 389 -23.24 -30.44 -31.51
C ASP A 389 -23.18 -29.53 -32.75
N LEU A 390 -22.07 -29.55 -33.45
CA LEU A 390 -21.87 -28.77 -34.67
C LEU A 390 -22.24 -29.66 -35.87
N ILE A 391 -23.18 -29.22 -36.68
CA ILE A 391 -23.71 -30.01 -37.81
C ILE A 391 -23.21 -29.38 -39.10
N TYR A 392 -22.55 -30.20 -39.91
CA TYR A 392 -21.98 -29.81 -41.19
C TYR A 392 -22.67 -30.49 -42.35
N TRP A 393 -22.75 -29.80 -43.51
CA TRP A 393 -23.12 -30.37 -44.78
C TRP A 393 -21.86 -30.90 -45.43
N HIS A 394 -21.87 -32.15 -45.96
CA HIS A 394 -20.72 -32.82 -46.59
C HIS A 394 -19.46 -32.82 -45.70
N GLU A 395 -19.59 -33.13 -44.40
CA GLU A 395 -18.49 -33.14 -43.41
C GLU A 395 -17.30 -33.95 -43.94
N GLY A 396 -16.09 -33.33 -43.92
CA GLY A 396 -14.84 -33.91 -44.40
C GLY A 396 -14.65 -33.82 -45.91
N GLN A 397 -15.53 -33.17 -46.70
CA GLN A 397 -15.39 -32.96 -48.13
C GLN A 397 -14.99 -31.52 -48.50
N LYS A 398 -14.57 -31.27 -49.75
CA LYS A 398 -14.11 -29.96 -50.22
C LYS A 398 -15.18 -28.86 -50.15
N ASP A 399 -16.43 -29.21 -50.21
CA ASP A 399 -17.60 -28.32 -50.17
C ASP A 399 -18.29 -28.31 -48.81
N GLU A 400 -17.59 -28.73 -47.76
CA GLU A 400 -18.09 -28.71 -46.38
C GLU A 400 -18.57 -27.32 -45.99
N LYS A 401 -19.76 -27.25 -45.39
CA LYS A 401 -20.37 -26.02 -44.87
C LYS A 401 -20.97 -26.25 -43.52
N PHE A 402 -20.73 -25.34 -42.59
CA PHE A 402 -21.38 -25.33 -41.29
C PHE A 402 -22.88 -25.02 -41.47
N MET A 403 -23.76 -25.90 -40.98
CA MET A 403 -25.21 -25.75 -41.11
C MET A 403 -25.84 -25.10 -39.88
N TYR A 404 -25.67 -25.70 -38.73
CA TYR A 404 -26.18 -25.17 -37.45
C TYR A 404 -25.49 -25.84 -36.25
N ALA A 405 -25.69 -25.23 -35.07
CA ALA A 405 -25.26 -25.77 -33.79
C ALA A 405 -26.49 -26.11 -32.93
N ARG A 406 -26.49 -27.28 -32.29
CA ARG A 406 -27.52 -27.72 -31.36
C ARG A 406 -26.95 -27.76 -29.94
N GLU A 407 -27.61 -27.12 -28.99
CA GLU A 407 -27.18 -27.12 -27.59
C GLU A 407 -27.24 -28.51 -26.97
N LYS A 408 -26.16 -28.92 -26.29
CA LYS A 408 -26.09 -30.14 -25.48
C LYS A 408 -26.70 -29.87 -24.10
N THR A 409 -28.02 -29.87 -24.03
CA THR A 409 -28.79 -29.49 -22.83
C THR A 409 -28.39 -30.29 -21.60
N ASP A 410 -28.08 -31.57 -21.74
CA ASP A 410 -27.67 -32.44 -20.63
C ASP A 410 -26.32 -32.01 -20.05
N VAL A 411 -25.34 -31.65 -20.91
CA VAL A 411 -24.03 -31.14 -20.50
C VAL A 411 -24.20 -29.81 -19.77
N ILE A 412 -24.99 -28.91 -20.34
CA ILE A 412 -25.27 -27.59 -19.77
C ILE A 412 -25.94 -27.71 -18.40
N ASN A 413 -26.98 -28.53 -18.28
CA ASN A 413 -27.70 -28.79 -17.03
C ASN A 413 -26.77 -29.46 -16.00
N GLY A 414 -25.92 -30.39 -16.47
CA GLY A 414 -24.89 -31.00 -15.64
C GLY A 414 -23.99 -29.94 -14.99
N GLU A 415 -23.42 -29.02 -15.78
CA GLU A 415 -22.55 -27.93 -15.22
C GLU A 415 -23.34 -26.96 -14.32
N ILE A 416 -24.56 -26.57 -14.70
CA ILE A 416 -25.44 -25.76 -13.86
C ILE A 416 -25.66 -26.40 -12.48
N SER A 417 -25.74 -27.73 -12.43
CA SER A 417 -25.99 -28.47 -11.19
C SER A 417 -24.86 -28.37 -10.18
N PHE A 418 -23.64 -28.01 -10.61
CA PHE A 418 -22.46 -27.80 -9.78
C PHE A 418 -22.17 -26.31 -9.49
N CYS A 419 -22.92 -25.39 -10.09
CA CYS A 419 -22.80 -23.98 -9.78
C CYS A 419 -23.08 -23.72 -8.29
N GLY A 420 -22.31 -22.85 -7.68
CA GLY A 420 -22.43 -22.47 -6.27
C GLY A 420 -21.57 -23.30 -5.32
N TYR A 421 -21.05 -24.44 -5.75
CA TYR A 421 -20.18 -25.28 -4.91
C TYR A 421 -18.70 -24.90 -5.06
N PHE A 422 -17.96 -25.08 -3.98
CA PHE A 422 -16.49 -25.04 -3.97
C PHE A 422 -15.95 -25.86 -2.82
N VAL A 423 -14.70 -26.31 -2.92
CA VAL A 423 -14.09 -27.21 -1.95
C VAL A 423 -12.74 -26.65 -1.51
N ILE A 424 -12.54 -26.62 -0.21
CA ILE A 424 -11.25 -26.33 0.44
C ILE A 424 -10.77 -27.63 1.07
N ILE A 425 -9.49 -27.94 0.92
CA ILE A 425 -8.84 -29.09 1.55
C ILE A 425 -7.89 -28.59 2.64
N THR A 426 -7.86 -29.29 3.78
CA THR A 426 -6.91 -29.05 4.86
C THR A 426 -6.18 -30.33 5.26
N SER A 427 -4.95 -30.18 5.72
CA SER A 427 -4.14 -31.28 6.26
C SER A 427 -4.53 -31.63 7.70
N SER A 428 -4.95 -30.64 8.48
CA SER A 428 -5.33 -30.78 9.89
C SER A 428 -6.84 -30.68 10.08
N GLU A 429 -7.35 -31.33 11.14
CA GLU A 429 -8.76 -31.31 11.50
C GLU A 429 -9.23 -29.91 11.89
N MET A 430 -10.30 -29.48 11.28
CA MET A 430 -11.00 -28.25 11.64
C MET A 430 -12.44 -28.25 11.13
N THR A 431 -13.26 -27.35 11.66
CA THR A 431 -14.63 -27.19 11.17
C THR A 431 -14.64 -26.48 9.82
N ALA A 432 -15.68 -26.73 9.00
CA ALA A 432 -15.87 -26.01 7.74
C ALA A 432 -15.90 -24.47 7.94
N SER A 433 -16.47 -23.99 9.05
CA SER A 433 -16.46 -22.57 9.40
C SER A 433 -15.04 -22.03 9.58
N LYS A 434 -14.20 -22.76 10.34
CA LYS A 434 -12.83 -22.34 10.61
C LYS A 434 -11.94 -22.40 9.36
N ALA A 435 -12.09 -23.45 8.55
CA ALA A 435 -11.34 -23.56 7.29
C ALA A 435 -11.69 -22.42 6.32
N LEU A 436 -12.96 -22.05 6.22
CA LEU A 436 -13.40 -20.94 5.39
C LEU A 436 -12.88 -19.59 5.91
N GLU A 437 -12.99 -19.35 7.23
CA GLU A 437 -12.46 -18.14 7.86
C GLU A 437 -10.97 -17.95 7.54
N LEU A 438 -10.15 -18.97 7.80
CA LEU A 438 -8.71 -18.94 7.54
C LEU A 438 -8.42 -18.73 6.05
N TYR A 439 -9.13 -19.45 5.16
CA TYR A 439 -8.95 -19.28 3.72
C TYR A 439 -9.32 -17.88 3.25
N LYS A 440 -10.40 -17.30 3.78
CA LYS A 440 -10.85 -15.95 3.46
C LYS A 440 -9.92 -14.87 4.01
N ASN A 441 -9.21 -15.13 5.10
CA ASN A 441 -8.18 -14.22 5.59
C ASN A 441 -7.05 -14.00 4.57
N ARG A 442 -6.87 -14.91 3.60
CA ARG A 442 -5.98 -14.70 2.45
C ARG A 442 -6.34 -13.45 1.63
N ASP A 443 -7.61 -13.04 1.60
CA ASP A 443 -8.04 -11.83 0.92
C ASP A 443 -7.27 -10.58 1.41
N VAL A 444 -6.69 -10.64 2.62
CA VAL A 444 -5.83 -9.57 3.16
C VAL A 444 -4.53 -9.48 2.36
N SER A 445 -3.89 -10.63 2.05
CA SER A 445 -2.68 -10.63 1.20
C SER A 445 -2.99 -10.17 -0.23
N GLU A 446 -4.12 -10.54 -0.81
CA GLU A 446 -4.55 -10.01 -2.12
C GLU A 446 -4.75 -8.49 -2.09
N LYS A 447 -5.36 -7.96 -1.02
CA LYS A 447 -5.50 -6.51 -0.80
C LYS A 447 -4.13 -5.84 -0.63
N LEU A 448 -3.19 -6.51 0.03
CA LEU A 448 -1.82 -6.04 0.22
C LEU A 448 -1.10 -5.91 -1.13
N PHE A 449 -1.17 -6.92 -2.03
CA PHE A 449 -0.61 -6.85 -3.38
C PHE A 449 -1.31 -5.85 -4.29
N ARG A 450 -2.62 -5.74 -4.18
CA ARG A 450 -3.35 -4.67 -4.88
C ARG A 450 -2.88 -3.30 -4.42
N ALA A 451 -2.61 -3.18 -3.13
CA ALA A 451 -2.06 -1.97 -2.54
C ALA A 451 -0.64 -1.68 -3.06
N ASP A 452 0.23 -2.68 -3.09
CA ASP A 452 1.59 -2.58 -3.62
C ASP A 452 1.57 -2.09 -5.08
N LYS A 453 0.82 -2.76 -5.96
CA LYS A 453 0.72 -2.42 -7.38
C LYS A 453 0.05 -1.08 -7.66
N SER A 454 -1.02 -0.75 -6.92
CA SER A 454 -1.88 0.39 -7.27
C SER A 454 -1.56 1.65 -6.48
N PHE A 455 -1.03 1.49 -5.25
CA PHE A 455 -0.84 2.60 -4.32
C PHE A 455 0.61 2.83 -3.88
N LEU A 456 1.54 1.93 -4.21
CA LEU A 456 2.97 2.17 -4.04
C LEU A 456 3.68 2.38 -5.39
N GLY A 457 2.92 2.47 -6.48
CA GLY A 457 3.46 2.73 -7.82
C GLY A 457 4.26 1.58 -8.43
N ASN A 458 4.18 0.38 -7.85
CA ASN A 458 5.12 -0.72 -8.08
C ASN A 458 4.75 -1.65 -9.24
N ARG A 459 3.84 -1.24 -10.12
CA ARG A 459 3.52 -2.01 -11.32
C ARG A 459 4.68 -2.09 -12.31
N THR A 460 5.47 -1.02 -12.39
CA THR A 460 6.63 -0.92 -13.29
C THR A 460 7.86 -0.53 -12.48
N MET A 461 8.83 -1.42 -12.39
CA MET A 461 10.12 -1.13 -11.80
C MET A 461 10.97 -0.32 -12.78
N ARG A 462 11.56 0.79 -12.31
CA ARG A 462 12.45 1.66 -13.08
C ARG A 462 13.86 1.58 -12.49
N ALA A 463 14.47 0.40 -12.56
CA ALA A 463 15.84 0.15 -12.18
C ALA A 463 16.64 -0.28 -13.41
N HIS A 464 17.96 -0.02 -13.41
CA HIS A 464 18.88 -0.41 -14.47
C HIS A 464 20.00 -1.31 -13.95
N MET A 465 20.04 -1.60 -12.66
CA MET A 465 21.04 -2.44 -11.98
C MET A 465 20.35 -3.26 -10.91
N ASN A 466 20.79 -4.49 -10.69
CA ASN A 466 20.23 -5.43 -9.71
C ASN A 466 20.24 -4.82 -8.30
N GLU A 467 21.36 -4.22 -7.86
CA GLU A 467 21.49 -3.61 -6.54
C GLU A 467 20.46 -2.48 -6.31
N THR A 468 20.13 -1.74 -7.35
CA THR A 468 19.11 -0.68 -7.25
C THR A 468 17.70 -1.26 -7.23
N GLU A 469 17.47 -2.38 -7.91
CA GLU A 469 16.21 -3.11 -7.87
C GLU A 469 15.95 -3.67 -6.48
N ASP A 470 16.87 -4.47 -5.96
CA ASP A 470 16.82 -5.07 -4.62
C ASP A 470 16.60 -4.01 -3.53
N ALA A 471 17.36 -2.91 -3.58
CA ALA A 471 17.24 -1.81 -2.63
C ALA A 471 15.86 -1.13 -2.67
N ARG A 472 15.30 -0.94 -3.87
CA ARG A 472 13.94 -0.37 -4.01
C ARG A 472 12.88 -1.28 -3.44
N ILE A 473 12.97 -2.59 -3.74
CA ILE A 473 12.02 -3.57 -3.21
C ILE A 473 12.13 -3.66 -1.68
N PHE A 474 13.33 -3.53 -1.14
CA PHE A 474 13.53 -3.46 0.31
C PHE A 474 12.84 -2.22 0.92
N VAL A 475 13.01 -1.04 0.33
CA VAL A 475 12.30 0.18 0.77
C VAL A 475 10.78 0.00 0.68
N GLU A 476 10.30 -0.58 -0.43
CA GLU A 476 8.88 -0.88 -0.64
C GLU A 476 8.32 -1.85 0.39
N PHE A 477 9.08 -2.88 0.74
CA PHE A 477 8.66 -3.84 1.77
C PHE A 477 8.50 -3.19 3.14
N VAL A 478 9.40 -2.29 3.52
CA VAL A 478 9.24 -1.50 4.76
C VAL A 478 8.03 -0.56 4.68
N ALA A 479 7.82 0.10 3.55
CA ALA A 479 6.62 0.91 3.31
C ALA A 479 5.34 0.06 3.39
N LEU A 480 5.39 -1.20 2.89
CA LEU A 480 4.29 -2.14 2.95
C LEU A 480 3.95 -2.57 4.38
N ILE A 481 4.96 -2.80 5.24
CA ILE A 481 4.76 -3.07 6.68
C ILE A 481 4.01 -1.90 7.33
N VAL A 482 4.46 -0.67 7.10
CA VAL A 482 3.82 0.53 7.66
C VAL A 482 2.40 0.69 7.13
N ARG A 483 2.20 0.55 5.81
CA ARG A 483 0.89 0.65 5.17
C ARG A 483 -0.11 -0.40 5.69
N ASN A 484 0.37 -1.63 5.86
CA ASN A 484 -0.43 -2.72 6.44
C ASN A 484 -0.88 -2.39 7.87
N ARG A 485 0.00 -1.82 8.68
CA ARG A 485 -0.36 -1.38 10.04
C ARG A 485 -1.41 -0.27 10.02
N ILE A 486 -1.27 0.70 9.11
CA ILE A 486 -2.30 1.74 8.93
C ILE A 486 -3.64 1.10 8.59
N TYR A 487 -3.68 0.17 7.65
CA TYR A 487 -4.90 -0.53 7.25
C TYR A 487 -5.58 -1.22 8.44
N HIS A 488 -4.84 -1.99 9.23
CA HIS A 488 -5.41 -2.73 10.37
C HIS A 488 -5.90 -1.79 11.47
N GLN A 489 -5.18 -0.74 11.79
CA GLN A 489 -5.60 0.25 12.79
C GLN A 489 -6.90 0.97 12.37
N LEU A 490 -7.03 1.32 11.10
CA LEU A 490 -8.27 1.92 10.59
C LEU A 490 -9.45 0.95 10.69
N ILE A 491 -9.29 -0.32 10.29
CA ILE A 491 -10.33 -1.35 10.39
C ILE A 491 -10.73 -1.61 11.86
N GLU A 492 -9.77 -1.69 12.77
CA GLU A 492 -10.06 -1.84 14.19
C GLU A 492 -10.87 -0.65 14.75
N GLN A 493 -10.52 0.56 14.30
CA GLN A 493 -11.26 1.77 14.68
C GLN A 493 -12.67 1.80 14.08
N GLU A 494 -12.84 1.37 12.83
CA GLU A 494 -14.15 1.23 12.19
C GLU A 494 -15.06 0.25 12.96
N LYS A 495 -14.52 -0.92 13.31
CA LYS A 495 -15.24 -1.93 14.11
C LYS A 495 -15.64 -1.41 15.48
N LYS A 496 -14.75 -0.67 16.18
CA LYS A 496 -15.05 -0.05 17.47
C LYS A 496 -16.17 1.00 17.38
N ASN A 497 -16.31 1.65 16.24
CA ASN A 497 -17.30 2.71 16.01
C ASN A 497 -18.53 2.21 15.24
N ASP A 498 -18.69 0.88 15.07
CA ASP A 498 -19.80 0.24 14.32
C ASP A 498 -20.00 0.82 12.90
N LYS A 499 -18.88 1.13 12.23
CA LYS A 499 -18.87 1.62 10.86
C LYS A 499 -18.78 0.48 9.86
N LYS A 500 -19.22 0.73 8.62
CA LYS A 500 -19.06 -0.23 7.51
C LYS A 500 -17.58 -0.42 7.19
N GLU A 501 -17.21 -1.64 6.83
CA GLU A 501 -15.86 -1.94 6.32
C GLU A 501 -15.47 -1.01 5.16
N ASN A 502 -14.22 -0.54 5.19
CA ASN A 502 -13.65 0.41 4.22
C ASN A 502 -14.36 1.79 4.20
N TYR A 503 -14.95 2.21 5.31
CA TYR A 503 -15.44 3.57 5.47
C TYR A 503 -14.31 4.59 5.28
N MET A 504 -13.11 4.28 5.83
CA MET A 504 -11.90 5.08 5.66
C MET A 504 -10.78 4.19 5.07
N THR A 505 -10.52 4.32 3.77
CA THR A 505 -9.42 3.59 3.12
C THR A 505 -8.07 4.23 3.43
N VAL A 506 -6.97 3.46 3.34
CA VAL A 506 -5.61 3.99 3.58
C VAL A 506 -5.30 5.21 2.69
N PRO A 507 -5.57 5.21 1.36
CA PRO A 507 -5.35 6.40 0.54
C PRO A 507 -6.20 7.61 0.97
N ALA A 508 -7.45 7.38 1.38
CA ALA A 508 -8.31 8.46 1.87
C ALA A 508 -7.78 9.04 3.20
N ALA A 509 -7.35 8.17 4.11
CA ALA A 509 -6.76 8.59 5.38
C ALA A 509 -5.47 9.41 5.17
N ILE A 510 -4.57 8.95 4.29
CA ILE A 510 -3.35 9.69 3.95
C ILE A 510 -3.70 11.06 3.39
N ARG A 511 -4.62 11.16 2.41
CA ARG A 511 -5.04 12.44 1.83
C ARG A 511 -5.64 13.41 2.87
N GLU A 512 -6.36 12.89 3.85
CA GLU A 512 -6.88 13.73 4.94
C GLU A 512 -5.77 14.16 5.91
N LEU A 513 -4.83 13.28 6.23
CA LEU A 513 -3.69 13.59 7.08
C LEU A 513 -2.74 14.60 6.42
N GLU A 514 -2.53 14.53 5.10
CA GLU A 514 -1.70 15.49 4.36
C GLU A 514 -2.21 16.93 4.42
N LYS A 515 -3.46 17.15 4.83
CA LYS A 515 -4.02 18.48 5.08
C LYS A 515 -3.64 19.04 6.45
N ILE A 516 -2.99 18.27 7.32
CA ILE A 516 -2.45 18.77 8.60
C ILE A 516 -1.09 19.39 8.31
N GLU A 517 -1.05 20.71 8.29
CA GLU A 517 0.11 21.50 7.87
C GLU A 517 0.61 22.39 8.98
N ILE A 518 1.92 22.66 8.94
CA ILE A 518 2.57 23.71 9.73
C ILE A 518 3.13 24.76 8.77
N ILE A 519 2.96 26.02 9.15
CA ILE A 519 3.41 27.17 8.36
C ILE A 519 4.50 27.91 9.13
N GLN A 520 5.57 28.28 8.40
CA GLN A 520 6.61 29.15 8.92
C GLN A 520 6.06 30.56 9.17
N GLN A 521 6.17 31.00 10.41
CA GLN A 521 5.77 32.33 10.84
C GLN A 521 6.92 33.35 10.64
N PRO A 522 6.66 34.68 10.70
CA PRO A 522 7.70 35.69 10.60
C PRO A 522 8.83 35.58 11.62
N ASP A 523 8.61 34.87 12.73
CA ASP A 523 9.63 34.54 13.72
C ASP A 523 10.46 33.29 13.35
N HIS A 524 10.35 32.81 12.12
CA HIS A 524 10.99 31.61 11.58
C HIS A 524 10.59 30.30 12.24
N ARG A 525 9.60 30.31 13.15
CA ARG A 525 9.05 29.10 13.74
C ARG A 525 7.89 28.58 12.94
N TYR A 526 7.80 27.25 12.86
CA TYR A 526 6.64 26.59 12.26
C TYR A 526 5.56 26.37 13.31
N ARG A 527 4.30 26.67 12.96
CA ARG A 527 3.11 26.45 13.79
C ARG A 527 1.99 25.85 12.96
N LEU A 528 1.07 25.10 13.61
CA LEU A 528 -0.10 24.58 12.92
C LEU A 528 -0.82 25.69 12.17
N ASN A 529 -1.14 25.42 10.91
CA ASN A 529 -1.87 26.34 10.03
C ASN A 529 -3.30 26.58 10.53
N TYR A 530 -3.99 25.48 10.89
CA TYR A 530 -5.34 25.51 11.47
C TYR A 530 -5.57 24.34 12.43
N ALA A 531 -6.72 24.38 13.13
CA ALA A 531 -7.10 23.32 14.05
C ALA A 531 -7.35 21.99 13.30
N VAL A 532 -6.97 20.90 13.91
CA VAL A 532 -7.23 19.55 13.40
C VAL A 532 -8.73 19.30 13.31
N THR A 533 -9.22 18.90 12.15
CA THR A 533 -10.65 18.66 11.90
C THR A 533 -11.18 17.40 12.61
N ALA A 534 -12.51 17.27 12.71
CA ALA A 534 -13.12 16.09 13.32
C ALA A 534 -12.73 14.78 12.62
N THR A 535 -12.71 14.77 11.28
CA THR A 535 -12.28 13.60 10.48
C THR A 535 -10.82 13.25 10.74
N GLN A 536 -9.93 14.24 10.77
CA GLN A 536 -8.52 14.04 11.06
C GLN A 536 -8.30 13.50 12.48
N LYS A 537 -9.04 14.03 13.48
CA LYS A 537 -9.01 13.52 14.86
C LYS A 537 -9.44 12.07 14.94
N GLU A 538 -10.45 11.68 14.19
CA GLU A 538 -10.91 10.30 14.14
C GLU A 538 -9.86 9.36 13.56
N ILE A 539 -9.20 9.77 12.47
CA ILE A 539 -8.09 9.01 11.87
C ILE A 539 -6.93 8.90 12.88
N LEU A 540 -6.49 10.02 13.46
CA LEU A 540 -5.38 10.06 14.41
C LEU A 540 -5.66 9.20 15.66
N LYS A 541 -6.92 9.15 16.11
CA LYS A 541 -7.35 8.32 17.24
C LYS A 541 -7.10 6.83 16.99
N ALA A 542 -7.22 6.36 15.75
CA ALA A 542 -6.87 4.98 15.40
C ALA A 542 -5.43 4.62 15.79
N PHE A 543 -4.53 5.59 15.78
CA PHE A 543 -3.11 5.44 16.14
C PHE A 543 -2.79 5.91 17.56
N GLY A 544 -3.80 6.20 18.38
CA GLY A 544 -3.61 6.74 19.74
C GLY A 544 -2.96 8.13 19.76
N ILE A 545 -3.14 8.91 18.69
CA ILE A 545 -2.62 10.27 18.55
C ILE A 545 -3.74 11.28 18.83
N ASN A 546 -3.47 12.27 19.66
CA ASN A 546 -4.39 13.37 19.95
C ASN A 546 -3.81 14.74 19.53
N GLU A 547 -4.59 15.81 19.66
CA GLU A 547 -4.15 17.16 19.30
C GLU A 547 -2.92 17.65 20.07
N ILE A 548 -2.76 17.23 21.33
CA ILE A 548 -1.61 17.60 22.13
C ILE A 548 -0.33 16.99 21.54
N ASN A 549 -0.41 15.73 21.10
CA ASN A 549 0.69 15.06 20.42
C ASN A 549 1.06 15.79 19.12
N ILE A 550 0.08 16.18 18.29
CA ILE A 550 0.32 16.92 17.06
C ILE A 550 1.02 18.25 17.32
N LYS A 551 0.54 19.02 18.31
CA LYS A 551 1.16 20.29 18.70
C LYS A 551 2.60 20.10 19.22
N LYS A 552 2.82 19.07 20.03
CA LYS A 552 4.15 18.73 20.53
C LYS A 552 5.11 18.42 19.37
N TRP A 553 4.69 17.55 18.44
CA TRP A 553 5.54 17.20 17.29
C TRP A 553 5.74 18.36 16.30
N ALA A 554 4.75 19.20 16.11
CA ALA A 554 4.92 20.43 15.33
C ALA A 554 6.01 21.34 15.93
N ASN A 555 6.05 21.47 17.25
CA ASN A 555 7.10 22.21 17.95
C ASN A 555 8.47 21.53 17.82
N GLU A 556 8.56 20.20 17.99
CA GLU A 556 9.81 19.44 17.81
C GLU A 556 10.39 19.63 16.40
N ILE A 557 9.53 19.54 15.36
CA ILE A 557 9.92 19.77 13.97
C ILE A 557 10.42 21.21 13.78
N SER A 558 9.69 22.18 14.35
CA SER A 558 10.06 23.59 14.30
C SER A 558 11.41 23.87 14.97
N ASP A 559 11.65 23.27 16.14
CA ASP A 559 12.90 23.45 16.88
C ASP A 559 14.10 22.89 16.10
N LYS A 560 13.99 21.65 15.57
CA LYS A 560 15.03 21.03 14.72
C LYS A 560 15.38 21.86 13.48
N LEU A 561 14.37 22.41 12.81
CA LEU A 561 14.59 23.27 11.65
C LEU A 561 15.19 24.63 12.01
N SER A 562 14.86 25.14 13.21
CA SER A 562 15.42 26.41 13.71
C SER A 562 16.86 26.27 14.18
N GLU A 563 17.26 25.12 14.73
CA GLU A 563 18.66 24.83 15.12
C GLU A 563 19.59 24.82 13.90
N LYS A 564 19.17 24.14 12.81
CA LYS A 564 19.92 24.12 11.55
C LYS A 564 20.15 25.54 10.97
N MET A 565 19.14 26.40 11.09
CA MET A 565 19.29 27.81 10.65
C MET A 565 20.30 28.62 11.47
N LYS A 566 20.55 28.24 12.73
CA LYS A 566 21.57 28.88 13.58
C LYS A 566 22.99 28.41 13.29
N GLU A 567 23.14 27.12 12.88
CA GLU A 567 24.45 26.55 12.51
C GLU A 567 24.91 27.01 11.13
N ALA A 568 24.01 27.44 10.27
CA ALA A 568 24.27 27.91 8.90
C ALA A 568 24.58 29.43 8.83
N VAL A 569 24.56 30.15 9.97
CA VAL A 569 24.93 31.58 10.17
C VAL A 569 26.21 31.69 10.98
#